data_3f27fcbad07f34a8400642427761e408
#
_entry.id   3f27fcbad07f34a8400642427761e408
#
_cell.length_a   1.000
_cell.length_b   1.000
_cell.length_c   1.000
_cell.angle_alpha   90.00
_cell.angle_beta   90.00
_cell.angle_gamma   90.00
#
_symmetry.space_group_name_H-M   'P 1'
#
loop_
_entity.id
_entity.type
_entity.pdbx_description
1 polymer ?
#
loop_
_entity_poly.entity_id
_entity_poly.type
_entity_poly.pdbx_seq_one_letter_code
_entity_poly.pdbx_strand_id
1 'polypeptide(L)'
;MPITLTETSYADDDFADVDLTGETLEEIAFTDCDFTDASLVEVRTRRVTFERCRFVGTEMYGSAHQSSSFVSCTFERAALHGATLLGCRLTGSTFTDCRMLPLTVRDCDLTLVSLAGAKLPGTDLSGLRMREANLVGANMSRCDLRGADLTGARAEGLDLTGADLRGARADAALWVGARLVGAVVDVEQAVLFAAAHGLVLRSDSYA
;
A
#
# COMPACT_ATOMS: atom_id res chain seq x y z
N MET A 1 29.93 -9.63 -2.77
CA MET A 1 30.23 -9.71 -4.22
C MET A 1 28.92 -9.51 -4.94
N PRO A 2 28.87 -8.74 -6.01
CA PRO A 2 27.63 -8.65 -6.78
C PRO A 2 27.24 -10.04 -7.28
N ILE A 3 26.00 -10.44 -7.00
CA ILE A 3 25.43 -11.67 -7.55
C ILE A 3 24.95 -11.38 -8.97
N THR A 4 25.28 -12.26 -9.91
CA THR A 4 24.70 -12.20 -11.25
C THR A 4 23.54 -13.19 -11.30
N LEU A 5 22.33 -12.67 -11.41
CA LEU A 5 21.14 -13.48 -11.62
C LEU A 5 21.17 -14.03 -13.06
N THR A 6 21.25 -15.32 -13.21
CA THR A 6 21.39 -15.98 -14.52
C THR A 6 20.14 -16.69 -14.99
N GLU A 7 19.18 -16.90 -14.07
CA GLU A 7 17.93 -17.60 -14.33
C GLU A 7 16.75 -16.63 -14.41
N THR A 8 15.67 -17.07 -15.01
CA THR A 8 14.40 -16.33 -15.08
C THR A 8 13.44 -16.68 -13.97
N SER A 9 13.76 -17.69 -13.15
CA SER A 9 12.97 -18.07 -11.98
C SER A 9 13.84 -18.66 -10.87
N TYR A 10 13.50 -18.28 -9.65
CA TYR A 10 14.14 -18.73 -8.41
C TYR A 10 13.03 -19.18 -7.45
N ALA A 11 13.20 -20.29 -6.78
CA ALA A 11 12.23 -20.82 -5.84
C ALA A 11 12.91 -21.40 -4.60
N ASP A 12 12.43 -21.03 -3.41
CA ASP A 12 12.98 -21.43 -2.11
C ASP A 12 14.47 -21.06 -1.94
N ASP A 13 14.93 -20.03 -2.70
CA ASP A 13 16.32 -19.61 -2.69
C ASP A 13 16.58 -18.56 -1.59
N ASP A 14 17.80 -18.62 -1.03
CA ASP A 14 18.27 -17.70 -0.02
C ASP A 14 19.07 -16.55 -0.65
N PHE A 15 18.46 -15.36 -0.61
CA PHE A 15 19.05 -14.08 -1.02
C PHE A 15 19.33 -13.17 0.18
N ALA A 16 19.46 -13.74 1.39
CA ALA A 16 19.80 -12.94 2.56
C ALA A 16 21.19 -12.28 2.39
N ASP A 17 21.32 -11.05 2.89
CA ASP A 17 22.55 -10.24 2.80
C ASP A 17 23.06 -9.97 1.37
N VAL A 18 22.31 -10.31 0.33
CA VAL A 18 22.70 -10.11 -1.07
C VAL A 18 22.71 -8.63 -1.42
N ASP A 19 23.73 -8.19 -2.15
CA ASP A 19 23.82 -6.84 -2.69
C ASP A 19 23.40 -6.81 -4.17
N LEU A 20 22.23 -6.24 -4.44
CA LEU A 20 21.67 -5.98 -5.77
C LEU A 20 21.59 -4.47 -6.04
N THR A 21 22.33 -3.65 -5.32
CA THR A 21 22.29 -2.18 -5.43
C THR A 21 22.45 -1.72 -6.88
N GLY A 22 21.47 -0.92 -7.37
CA GLY A 22 21.47 -0.34 -8.71
C GLY A 22 21.17 -1.31 -9.84
N GLU A 23 20.99 -2.60 -9.56
CA GLU A 23 20.71 -3.61 -10.59
C GLU A 23 19.36 -3.38 -11.27
N THR A 24 19.25 -3.86 -12.50
CA THR A 24 18.00 -3.87 -13.26
C THR A 24 17.55 -5.31 -13.46
N LEU A 25 16.39 -5.63 -12.92
CA LEU A 25 15.78 -6.94 -13.01
C LEU A 25 14.59 -6.89 -13.97
N GLU A 26 14.57 -7.76 -14.96
CA GLU A 26 13.48 -7.81 -15.94
C GLU A 26 12.97 -9.23 -16.11
N GLU A 27 11.63 -9.40 -16.02
CA GLU A 27 10.95 -10.67 -16.33
C GLU A 27 11.45 -11.88 -15.52
N ILE A 28 11.82 -11.64 -14.26
CA ILE A 28 12.27 -12.68 -13.33
C ILE A 28 11.16 -12.98 -12.34
N ALA A 29 11.00 -14.24 -11.96
CA ALA A 29 10.10 -14.67 -10.90
C ALA A 29 10.90 -15.19 -9.69
N PHE A 30 10.53 -14.71 -8.51
CA PHE A 30 11.00 -15.18 -7.21
C PHE A 30 9.81 -15.72 -6.43
N THR A 31 9.88 -16.97 -6.00
CA THR A 31 8.82 -17.63 -5.24
C THR A 31 9.39 -18.20 -3.96
N ASP A 32 8.78 -17.90 -2.82
CA ASP A 32 9.21 -18.37 -1.50
C ASP A 32 10.68 -18.02 -1.15
N CYS A 33 11.25 -16.96 -1.76
CA CYS A 33 12.63 -16.55 -1.56
C CYS A 33 12.81 -15.62 -0.35
N ASP A 34 13.97 -15.69 0.31
CA ASP A 34 14.31 -14.86 1.46
C ASP A 34 15.29 -13.74 1.06
N PHE A 35 14.87 -12.48 1.20
CA PHE A 35 15.67 -11.28 0.98
C PHE A 35 15.97 -10.55 2.31
N THR A 36 16.07 -11.29 3.41
CA THR A 36 16.38 -10.70 4.72
C THR A 36 17.73 -9.98 4.67
N ASP A 37 17.72 -8.71 5.14
CA ASP A 37 18.90 -7.82 5.18
C ASP A 37 19.60 -7.59 3.83
N ALA A 38 18.95 -7.97 2.71
CA ALA A 38 19.46 -7.72 1.38
C ALA A 38 19.43 -6.22 1.02
N SER A 39 20.38 -5.79 0.17
CA SER A 39 20.39 -4.47 -0.44
C SER A 39 19.74 -4.49 -1.81
N LEU A 40 18.58 -3.90 -1.94
CA LEU A 40 17.89 -3.58 -3.18
C LEU A 40 17.83 -2.05 -3.40
N VAL A 41 18.84 -1.34 -2.93
CA VAL A 41 18.98 0.12 -3.06
C VAL A 41 19.04 0.50 -4.53
N GLU A 42 18.19 1.45 -4.94
CA GLU A 42 18.10 1.93 -6.33
C GLU A 42 17.87 0.83 -7.38
N VAL A 43 17.47 -0.37 -6.97
CA VAL A 43 17.09 -1.46 -7.88
C VAL A 43 15.94 -1.00 -8.78
N ARG A 44 16.01 -1.38 -10.04
CA ARG A 44 14.90 -1.20 -10.99
C ARG A 44 14.32 -2.55 -11.36
N THR A 45 13.02 -2.71 -11.18
CA THR A 45 12.33 -3.93 -11.62
C THR A 45 11.31 -3.61 -12.71
N ARG A 46 11.24 -4.46 -13.73
CA ARG A 46 10.23 -4.40 -14.77
C ARG A 46 9.64 -5.80 -15.01
N ARG A 47 8.33 -5.94 -14.78
CA ARG A 47 7.62 -7.22 -14.90
C ARG A 47 8.25 -8.35 -14.08
N VAL A 48 8.82 -8.00 -12.91
CA VAL A 48 9.35 -8.97 -11.95
C VAL A 48 8.23 -9.41 -11.02
N THR A 49 8.19 -10.69 -10.71
CA THR A 49 7.25 -11.25 -9.75
C THR A 49 7.99 -11.70 -8.50
N PHE A 50 7.54 -11.22 -7.34
CA PHE A 50 7.88 -11.73 -6.03
C PHE A 50 6.61 -12.33 -5.43
N GLU A 51 6.59 -13.61 -5.17
CA GLU A 51 5.47 -14.31 -4.57
C GLU A 51 5.90 -14.99 -3.28
N ARG A 52 5.22 -14.70 -2.17
CA ARG A 52 5.52 -15.22 -0.83
C ARG A 52 6.97 -15.00 -0.37
N CYS A 53 7.62 -13.95 -0.89
CA CYS A 53 8.98 -13.61 -0.52
C CYS A 53 9.04 -12.80 0.78
N ARG A 54 10.17 -12.90 1.48
CA ARG A 54 10.43 -12.17 2.73
C ARG A 54 11.42 -11.04 2.50
N PHE A 55 11.02 -9.84 2.93
CA PHE A 55 11.82 -8.62 2.88
C PHE A 55 11.97 -8.05 4.30
N VAL A 56 12.68 -8.78 5.15
CA VAL A 56 12.90 -8.41 6.55
C VAL A 56 14.20 -7.60 6.66
N GLY A 57 14.15 -6.37 7.16
CA GLY A 57 15.34 -5.50 7.22
C GLY A 57 15.88 -5.04 5.87
N THR A 58 15.25 -5.43 4.77
CA THR A 58 15.71 -5.16 3.41
C THR A 58 15.81 -3.67 3.11
N GLU A 59 16.90 -3.24 2.51
CA GLU A 59 17.09 -1.87 2.05
C GLU A 59 16.61 -1.72 0.61
N MET A 60 15.50 -0.99 0.40
CA MET A 60 14.86 -0.76 -0.90
C MET A 60 14.69 0.75 -1.19
N TYR A 61 15.46 1.60 -0.51
CA TYR A 61 15.32 3.04 -0.73
C TYR A 61 15.76 3.46 -2.14
N GLY A 62 15.03 4.42 -2.71
CA GLY A 62 15.27 4.89 -4.08
C GLY A 62 14.97 3.85 -5.17
N SER A 63 14.45 2.67 -4.83
CA SER A 63 14.12 1.64 -5.82
C SER A 63 12.94 2.06 -6.73
N ALA A 64 12.90 1.50 -7.95
CA ALA A 64 11.84 1.78 -8.91
C ALA A 64 11.25 0.48 -9.47
N HIS A 65 9.97 0.28 -9.23
CA HIS A 65 9.26 -0.94 -9.64
C HIS A 65 8.17 -0.58 -10.65
N GLN A 66 8.23 -1.15 -11.83
CA GLN A 66 7.26 -0.93 -12.90
C GLN A 66 6.60 -2.25 -13.32
N SER A 67 5.27 -2.28 -13.29
CA SER A 67 4.45 -3.44 -13.69
C SER A 67 4.92 -4.74 -13.00
N SER A 68 5.48 -4.61 -11.81
CA SER A 68 6.02 -5.72 -11.01
C SER A 68 5.01 -6.16 -9.95
N SER A 69 5.21 -7.34 -9.41
CA SER A 69 4.26 -7.98 -8.51
C SER A 69 4.95 -8.36 -7.19
N PHE A 70 4.34 -7.98 -6.08
CA PHE A 70 4.73 -8.38 -4.73
C PHE A 70 3.49 -9.00 -4.08
N VAL A 71 3.24 -10.28 -4.33
CA VAL A 71 2.04 -10.97 -3.87
C VAL A 71 2.32 -11.80 -2.64
N SER A 72 1.52 -11.61 -1.60
CA SER A 72 1.67 -12.33 -0.32
C SER A 72 3.08 -12.21 0.28
N CYS A 73 3.79 -11.11 0.00
CA CYS A 73 5.12 -10.86 0.52
C CYS A 73 5.07 -10.22 1.91
N THR A 74 6.12 -10.45 2.70
CA THR A 74 6.27 -9.85 4.02
C THR A 74 7.38 -8.80 4.01
N PHE A 75 7.04 -7.57 4.32
CA PHE A 75 7.98 -6.48 4.55
C PHE A 75 7.98 -6.13 6.04
N GLU A 76 9.07 -6.38 6.71
CA GLU A 76 9.23 -6.07 8.12
C GLU A 76 10.51 -5.26 8.32
N ARG A 77 10.42 -4.08 8.93
CA ARG A 77 11.53 -3.14 9.10
C ARG A 77 12.25 -2.75 7.79
N ALA A 78 11.59 -2.96 6.65
CA ALA A 78 12.16 -2.62 5.34
C ALA A 78 12.23 -1.10 5.11
N ALA A 79 13.25 -0.66 4.38
CA ALA A 79 13.47 0.74 4.04
C ALA A 79 13.01 1.04 2.61
N LEU A 80 11.79 1.54 2.44
CA LEU A 80 11.16 1.86 1.15
C LEU A 80 11.12 3.37 0.84
N HIS A 81 11.78 4.20 1.65
CA HIS A 81 11.76 5.65 1.44
C HIS A 81 12.40 6.03 0.10
N GLY A 82 11.73 6.91 -0.64
CA GLY A 82 12.11 7.27 -2.00
C GLY A 82 11.76 6.22 -3.05
N ALA A 83 11.15 5.09 -2.67
CA ALA A 83 10.75 4.07 -3.63
C ALA A 83 9.58 4.55 -4.52
N THR A 84 9.54 4.03 -5.73
CA THR A 84 8.49 4.29 -6.73
C THR A 84 7.86 2.98 -7.19
N LEU A 85 6.54 2.88 -7.08
CA LEU A 85 5.72 1.74 -7.48
C LEU A 85 4.74 2.21 -8.55
N LEU A 86 4.90 1.76 -9.79
CA LEU A 86 4.05 2.14 -10.93
C LEU A 86 3.40 0.90 -11.55
N GLY A 87 2.07 0.84 -11.54
CA GLY A 87 1.31 -0.27 -12.10
C GLY A 87 1.61 -1.61 -11.41
N CYS A 88 2.00 -1.58 -10.13
CA CYS A 88 2.40 -2.77 -9.39
C CYS A 88 1.21 -3.46 -8.71
N ARG A 89 1.38 -4.74 -8.41
CA ARG A 89 0.44 -5.51 -7.59
C ARG A 89 1.11 -5.84 -6.26
N LEU A 90 0.42 -5.49 -5.15
CA LEU A 90 0.88 -5.76 -3.80
C LEU A 90 -0.11 -6.62 -3.02
N THR A 91 -0.97 -7.34 -3.72
CA THR A 91 -2.11 -8.09 -3.16
C THR A 91 -1.66 -9.03 -2.03
N GLY A 92 -2.30 -8.89 -0.88
CA GLY A 92 -2.08 -9.75 0.29
C GLY A 92 -0.74 -9.55 1.00
N SER A 93 0.06 -8.56 0.59
CA SER A 93 1.35 -8.30 1.24
C SER A 93 1.20 -7.52 2.54
N THR A 94 2.15 -7.70 3.45
CA THR A 94 2.15 -7.09 4.79
C THR A 94 3.35 -6.17 4.95
N PHE A 95 3.09 -4.96 5.48
CA PHE A 95 4.13 -3.98 5.80
C PHE A 95 4.09 -3.68 7.30
N THR A 96 5.14 -4.06 8.01
CA THR A 96 5.26 -3.87 9.46
C THR A 96 6.52 -3.07 9.77
N ASP A 97 6.39 -1.99 10.52
CA ASP A 97 7.51 -1.13 10.96
C ASP A 97 8.42 -0.63 9.83
N CYS A 98 7.88 -0.53 8.61
CA CYS A 98 8.62 -0.09 7.44
C CYS A 98 8.81 1.44 7.42
N ARG A 99 9.94 1.89 6.87
CA ARG A 99 10.20 3.30 6.56
C ARG A 99 9.80 3.57 5.11
N MET A 100 8.61 4.14 4.91
CA MET A 100 8.04 4.29 3.58
C MET A 100 8.07 5.71 3.01
N LEU A 101 8.31 6.75 3.82
CA LEU A 101 8.23 8.13 3.35
C LEU A 101 9.58 8.74 2.97
N PRO A 102 9.62 9.48 1.85
CA PRO A 102 8.58 9.65 0.84
C PRO A 102 8.37 8.37 0.01
N LEU A 103 7.15 8.13 -0.48
CA LEU A 103 6.79 6.99 -1.31
C LEU A 103 5.93 7.46 -2.49
N THR A 104 6.21 6.98 -3.69
CA THR A 104 5.37 7.21 -4.87
C THR A 104 4.66 5.91 -5.24
N VAL A 105 3.32 5.92 -5.24
CA VAL A 105 2.49 4.75 -5.61
C VAL A 105 1.44 5.20 -6.60
N ARG A 106 1.43 4.63 -7.81
CA ARG A 106 0.44 4.97 -8.85
C ARG A 106 -0.03 3.73 -9.58
N ASP A 107 -1.33 3.71 -9.90
CA ASP A 107 -1.97 2.65 -10.68
C ASP A 107 -1.76 1.24 -10.08
N CYS A 108 -1.59 1.16 -8.74
CA CYS A 108 -1.28 -0.08 -8.04
C CYS A 108 -2.53 -0.77 -7.48
N ASP A 109 -2.40 -2.08 -7.33
CA ASP A 109 -3.38 -2.93 -6.66
C ASP A 109 -2.89 -3.34 -5.27
N LEU A 110 -3.51 -2.77 -4.24
CA LEU A 110 -3.24 -3.02 -2.83
C LEU A 110 -4.40 -3.81 -2.17
N THR A 111 -5.14 -4.58 -2.94
CA THR A 111 -6.20 -5.44 -2.39
C THR A 111 -5.63 -6.38 -1.33
N LEU A 112 -6.31 -6.50 -0.17
CA LEU A 112 -5.90 -7.34 0.96
C LEU A 112 -4.53 -6.97 1.58
N VAL A 113 -3.94 -5.82 1.23
CA VAL A 113 -2.68 -5.39 1.83
C VAL A 113 -2.85 -5.10 3.33
N SER A 114 -1.83 -5.41 4.13
CA SER A 114 -1.78 -4.93 5.50
C SER A 114 -0.81 -3.75 5.63
N LEU A 115 -1.38 -2.59 5.97
CA LEU A 115 -0.69 -1.35 6.32
C LEU A 115 -1.01 -0.95 7.77
N ALA A 116 -1.29 -1.95 8.63
CA ALA A 116 -1.60 -1.68 10.03
C ALA A 116 -0.47 -0.92 10.72
N GLY A 117 -0.81 0.21 11.36
CA GLY A 117 0.15 1.09 12.03
C GLY A 117 1.09 1.87 11.09
N ALA A 118 0.94 1.74 9.77
CA ALA A 118 1.78 2.42 8.80
C ALA A 118 1.68 3.96 8.90
N LYS A 119 2.76 4.66 8.61
CA LYS A 119 2.84 6.12 8.65
C LYS A 119 3.00 6.65 7.23
N LEU A 120 1.91 7.13 6.65
CA LEU A 120 1.83 7.65 5.27
C LEU A 120 1.22 9.05 5.16
N PRO A 121 1.44 9.99 6.12
CA PRO A 121 0.78 11.29 6.05
C PRO A 121 1.15 12.04 4.77
N GLY A 122 0.14 12.67 4.14
CA GLY A 122 0.32 13.50 2.94
C GLY A 122 0.68 12.73 1.67
N THR A 123 0.59 11.41 1.66
CA THR A 123 0.88 10.60 0.48
C THR A 123 -0.27 10.67 -0.54
N ASP A 124 0.07 10.69 -1.83
CA ASP A 124 -0.90 10.52 -2.91
C ASP A 124 -1.22 9.02 -3.09
N LEU A 125 -2.43 8.65 -2.70
CA LEU A 125 -3.00 7.30 -2.81
C LEU A 125 -4.27 7.32 -3.67
N SER A 126 -4.41 8.36 -4.51
CA SER A 126 -5.61 8.56 -5.32
C SER A 126 -5.81 7.43 -6.32
N GLY A 127 -7.06 7.02 -6.50
CA GLY A 127 -7.46 5.97 -7.45
C GLY A 127 -6.96 4.56 -7.14
N LEU A 128 -6.24 4.35 -6.03
CA LEU A 128 -5.69 3.03 -5.71
C LEU A 128 -6.79 2.03 -5.31
N ARG A 129 -6.60 0.77 -5.68
CA ARG A 129 -7.43 -0.33 -5.20
C ARG A 129 -6.90 -0.82 -3.86
N MET A 130 -7.65 -0.54 -2.79
CA MET A 130 -7.32 -0.90 -1.41
C MET A 130 -8.45 -1.71 -0.76
N ARG A 131 -9.13 -2.54 -1.58
CA ARG A 131 -10.23 -3.37 -1.10
C ARG A 131 -9.74 -4.33 -0.04
N GLU A 132 -10.54 -4.46 1.05
CA GLU A 132 -10.25 -5.37 2.16
C GLU A 132 -8.87 -5.13 2.78
N ALA A 133 -8.28 -3.95 2.59
CA ALA A 133 -7.00 -3.60 3.19
C ALA A 133 -7.12 -3.51 4.71
N ASN A 134 -6.09 -3.94 5.42
CA ASN A 134 -5.98 -3.74 6.85
C ASN A 134 -5.25 -2.42 7.12
N LEU A 135 -6.00 -1.38 7.51
CA LEU A 135 -5.52 -0.03 7.79
C LEU A 135 -5.60 0.32 9.29
N VAL A 136 -5.76 -0.69 10.15
CA VAL A 136 -5.92 -0.50 11.60
C VAL A 136 -4.77 0.32 12.17
N GLY A 137 -5.08 1.45 12.81
CA GLY A 137 -4.10 2.34 13.44
C GLY A 137 -3.15 3.05 12.50
N ALA A 138 -3.34 2.95 11.18
CA ALA A 138 -2.50 3.65 10.22
C ALA A 138 -2.70 5.18 10.29
N ASN A 139 -1.64 5.94 10.03
CA ASN A 139 -1.71 7.39 9.85
C ASN A 139 -1.68 7.72 8.36
N MET A 140 -2.83 8.09 7.82
CA MET A 140 -3.04 8.60 6.46
C MET A 140 -3.58 10.03 6.48
N SER A 141 -3.20 10.80 7.50
CA SER A 141 -3.61 12.20 7.61
C SER A 141 -3.13 13.01 6.41
N ARG A 142 -4.01 13.88 5.88
CA ARG A 142 -3.74 14.72 4.70
C ARG A 142 -3.38 13.95 3.43
N CYS A 143 -3.67 12.66 3.35
CA CYS A 143 -3.53 11.90 2.12
C CYS A 143 -4.53 12.36 1.06
N ASP A 144 -4.12 12.26 -0.20
CA ASP A 144 -5.05 12.28 -1.32
C ASP A 144 -5.57 10.85 -1.54
N LEU A 145 -6.84 10.62 -1.23
CA LEU A 145 -7.54 9.34 -1.39
C LEU A 145 -8.68 9.45 -2.42
N ARG A 146 -8.67 10.50 -3.24
CA ARG A 146 -9.73 10.72 -4.24
C ARG A 146 -9.86 9.53 -5.17
N GLY A 147 -11.09 9.02 -5.28
CA GLY A 147 -11.40 7.88 -6.13
C GLY A 147 -10.81 6.54 -5.70
N ALA A 148 -10.14 6.45 -4.55
CA ALA A 148 -9.62 5.18 -4.02
C ALA A 148 -10.76 4.21 -3.68
N ASP A 149 -10.52 2.91 -3.85
CA ASP A 149 -11.46 1.86 -3.45
C ASP A 149 -11.05 1.26 -2.10
N LEU A 150 -11.73 1.70 -1.03
CA LEU A 150 -11.52 1.26 0.35
C LEU A 150 -12.62 0.29 0.82
N THR A 151 -13.39 -0.29 -0.11
CA THR A 151 -14.47 -1.22 0.22
C THR A 151 -13.94 -2.41 1.02
N GLY A 152 -14.56 -2.71 2.15
CA GLY A 152 -14.16 -3.80 3.05
C GLY A 152 -12.90 -3.52 3.88
N ALA A 153 -12.31 -2.32 3.78
CA ALA A 153 -11.11 -1.99 4.55
C ALA A 153 -11.40 -1.94 6.06
N ARG A 154 -10.47 -2.48 6.84
CA ARG A 154 -10.48 -2.37 8.30
C ARG A 154 -9.85 -1.06 8.70
N ALA A 155 -10.61 -0.20 9.38
CA ALA A 155 -10.25 1.18 9.61
C ALA A 155 -10.28 1.60 11.10
N GLU A 156 -10.24 0.65 12.03
CA GLU A 156 -10.24 0.94 13.46
C GLU A 156 -9.00 1.76 13.84
N GLY A 157 -9.22 2.99 14.30
CA GLY A 157 -8.14 3.92 14.66
C GLY A 157 -7.34 4.48 13.49
N LEU A 158 -7.78 4.29 12.25
CA LEU A 158 -7.20 4.92 11.06
C LEU A 158 -7.31 6.46 11.18
N ASP A 159 -6.20 7.17 11.04
CA ASP A 159 -6.19 8.63 11.04
C ASP A 159 -6.27 9.17 9.62
N LEU A 160 -7.43 9.73 9.27
CA LEU A 160 -7.73 10.42 8.01
C LEU A 160 -7.90 11.95 8.22
N THR A 161 -7.33 12.50 9.28
CA THR A 161 -7.41 13.92 9.57
C THR A 161 -6.93 14.75 8.37
N GLY A 162 -7.83 15.59 7.82
CA GLY A 162 -7.53 16.44 6.66
C GLY A 162 -7.31 15.71 5.33
N ALA A 163 -7.60 14.42 5.23
CA ALA A 163 -7.50 13.67 3.97
C ALA A 163 -8.61 14.07 2.99
N ASP A 164 -8.34 13.96 1.69
CA ASP A 164 -9.33 14.15 0.63
C ASP A 164 -9.89 12.80 0.17
N LEU A 165 -11.14 12.52 0.51
CA LEU A 165 -11.84 11.26 0.23
C LEU A 165 -12.83 11.37 -0.95
N ARG A 166 -12.91 12.50 -1.63
CA ARG A 166 -13.94 12.71 -2.68
C ARG A 166 -13.90 11.62 -3.74
N GLY A 167 -15.04 11.03 -4.03
CA GLY A 167 -15.17 9.92 -4.97
C GLY A 167 -14.57 8.59 -4.50
N ALA A 168 -13.98 8.52 -3.30
CA ALA A 168 -13.53 7.25 -2.74
C ALA A 168 -14.73 6.37 -2.36
N ARG A 169 -14.59 5.06 -2.49
CA ARG A 169 -15.58 4.08 -2.05
C ARG A 169 -15.19 3.54 -0.70
N ALA A 170 -16.12 3.56 0.24
CA ALA A 170 -15.91 3.07 1.59
C ALA A 170 -17.21 2.55 2.19
N ASP A 171 -17.11 1.58 3.07
CA ASP A 171 -18.23 1.02 3.81
C ASP A 171 -18.47 1.75 5.12
N ALA A 172 -19.61 1.47 5.77
CA ALA A 172 -19.96 2.02 7.07
C ALA A 172 -18.86 1.85 8.13
N ALA A 173 -18.12 0.73 8.09
CA ALA A 173 -17.05 0.45 9.03
C ALA A 173 -15.94 1.52 8.99
N LEU A 174 -15.57 2.03 7.81
CA LEU A 174 -14.59 3.11 7.68
C LEU A 174 -15.12 4.39 8.32
N TRP A 175 -16.36 4.75 8.02
CA TRP A 175 -16.96 5.99 8.53
C TRP A 175 -17.07 6.03 10.07
N VAL A 176 -17.22 4.86 10.69
CA VAL A 176 -17.31 4.74 12.16
C VAL A 176 -15.94 4.56 12.81
N GLY A 177 -15.04 3.82 12.16
CA GLY A 177 -13.75 3.42 12.75
C GLY A 177 -12.63 4.44 12.58
N ALA A 178 -12.69 5.29 11.55
CA ALA A 178 -11.64 6.25 11.25
C ALA A 178 -11.83 7.61 11.93
N ARG A 179 -10.72 8.30 12.16
CA ARG A 179 -10.69 9.69 12.59
C ARG A 179 -10.75 10.61 11.37
N LEU A 180 -11.83 11.39 11.24
CA LEU A 180 -12.17 12.15 10.03
C LEU A 180 -12.15 13.69 10.24
N VAL A 181 -11.44 14.19 11.24
CA VAL A 181 -11.40 15.62 11.54
C VAL A 181 -10.83 16.40 10.35
N GLY A 182 -11.66 17.30 9.75
CA GLY A 182 -11.26 18.11 8.60
C GLY A 182 -11.07 17.31 7.29
N ALA A 183 -11.48 16.05 7.24
CA ALA A 183 -11.49 15.29 6.00
C ALA A 183 -12.48 15.90 5.00
N VAL A 184 -12.12 15.88 3.71
CA VAL A 184 -12.96 16.40 2.63
C VAL A 184 -13.70 15.24 1.97
N VAL A 185 -15.02 15.36 1.90
CA VAL A 185 -15.93 14.36 1.32
C VAL A 185 -16.87 15.01 0.32
N ASP A 186 -17.48 14.24 -0.57
CA ASP A 186 -18.61 14.69 -1.38
C ASP A 186 -19.96 14.51 -0.65
N VAL A 187 -21.04 14.97 -1.28
CA VAL A 187 -22.38 14.93 -0.67
C VAL A 187 -22.87 13.50 -0.47
N GLU A 188 -22.59 12.59 -1.41
CA GLU A 188 -23.00 11.19 -1.31
C GLU A 188 -22.31 10.51 -0.12
N GLN A 189 -21.03 10.77 0.06
CA GLN A 189 -20.27 10.26 1.20
C GLN A 189 -20.74 10.85 2.53
N ALA A 190 -21.15 12.13 2.56
CA ALA A 190 -21.73 12.74 3.75
C ALA A 190 -23.05 12.05 4.16
N VAL A 191 -23.86 11.62 3.19
CA VAL A 191 -25.06 10.81 3.41
C VAL A 191 -24.71 9.45 4.01
N LEU A 192 -23.70 8.77 3.45
CA LEU A 192 -23.22 7.46 3.95
C LEU A 192 -22.66 7.58 5.37
N PHE A 193 -21.89 8.64 5.64
CA PHE A 193 -21.39 8.95 6.98
C PHE A 193 -22.54 9.14 7.99
N ALA A 194 -23.55 9.95 7.64
CA ALA A 194 -24.70 10.18 8.48
C ALA A 194 -25.45 8.86 8.77
N ALA A 195 -25.67 8.04 7.75
CA ALA A 195 -26.33 6.74 7.88
C ALA A 195 -25.51 5.77 8.77
N ALA A 196 -24.18 5.73 8.60
CA ALA A 196 -23.29 4.91 9.42
C ALA A 196 -23.33 5.28 10.92
N HIS A 197 -23.64 6.56 11.22
CA HIS A 197 -23.83 7.08 12.59
C HIS A 197 -25.28 7.03 13.07
N GLY A 198 -26.16 6.30 12.36
CA GLY A 198 -27.55 6.09 12.77
C GLY A 198 -28.49 7.25 12.49
N LEU A 199 -28.08 8.24 11.70
CA LEU A 199 -28.96 9.35 11.32
C LEU A 199 -29.92 8.89 10.22
N VAL A 200 -31.22 9.30 10.37
CA VAL A 200 -32.27 9.08 9.36
C VAL A 200 -32.42 10.36 8.55
N LEU A 201 -32.06 10.29 7.28
CA LEU A 201 -32.22 11.40 6.35
C LEU A 201 -33.62 11.35 5.73
N ARG A 202 -34.35 12.45 5.80
CA ARG A 202 -35.63 12.61 5.13
C ARG A 202 -35.50 13.74 4.11
N SER A 203 -35.90 13.46 2.87
CA SER A 203 -36.14 14.52 1.90
C SER A 203 -37.50 15.09 2.20
N ASP A 204 -37.58 16.28 2.80
CA ASP A 204 -38.82 17.02 2.83
C ASP A 204 -39.12 17.45 1.39
N SER A 205 -40.08 16.78 0.75
CA SER A 205 -40.71 17.32 -0.45
C SER A 205 -41.46 18.57 -0.02
N TYR A 206 -40.89 19.75 -0.22
CA TYR A 206 -41.67 20.97 -0.19
C TYR A 206 -42.72 20.89 -1.30
N ALA A 207 -43.96 20.58 -0.94
CA ALA A 207 -45.13 20.72 -1.79
C ALA A 207 -45.49 22.20 -1.91
#